data_f11a5af8795026297617d4d60b1c7e51
#
_entry.id   f11a5af8795026297617d4d60b1c7e51
#
_cell.length_a   1.000
_cell.length_b   1.000
_cell.length_c   1.000
_cell.angle_alpha   90.00
_cell.angle_beta   90.00
_cell.angle_gamma   90.00
#
_symmetry.space_group_name_H-M   'P 1'
#
loop_
_entity.id
_entity.type
_entity.pdbx_description
1 polymer ?
#
loop_
_entity_poly.entity_id
_entity_poly.type
_entity_poly.pdbx_seq_one_letter_code
_entity_poly.pdbx_strand_id
1 'polypeptide(L)'
;MVAEATAKKTKTPSSAKATESKPARAPRARKVAAPVQVQRLRIKVRAYEHKVLDASVKQILDTALRYDAKVAGPIPLPTEIKKYTVNRSTFIYKDAREQFEMRVHKRVIDILDPSPKVIEALTNLSLPSGVTIDVKMA
;
A
#
# COMPACT_ATOMS: atom_id res chain seq x y z
N MET A 1 24.09 21.96 -59.61
CA MET A 1 23.60 21.23 -60.79
C MET A 1 22.47 20.36 -60.27
N VAL A 2 21.30 20.86 -60.44
CA VAL A 2 20.35 20.53 -61.50
C VAL A 2 19.73 19.18 -61.20
N ALA A 3 18.53 19.14 -60.81
CA ALA A 3 17.20 19.31 -61.34
C ALA A 3 16.44 18.02 -61.09
N GLU A 4 15.27 18.15 -60.64
CA GLU A 4 13.93 18.22 -61.26
C GLU A 4 13.22 16.88 -61.21
N ALA A 5 12.15 16.82 -60.47
CA ALA A 5 10.75 17.00 -60.89
C ALA A 5 10.16 15.80 -61.57
N THR A 6 9.02 15.28 -61.31
CA THR A 6 7.66 15.63 -61.64
C THR A 6 6.77 14.44 -61.28
N ALA A 7 5.77 14.57 -60.51
CA ALA A 7 4.33 14.79 -60.76
C ALA A 7 3.54 13.79 -61.60
N LYS A 8 2.31 13.53 -61.11
CA LYS A 8 1.07 13.12 -61.80
C LYS A 8 0.77 11.61 -61.75
N LYS A 9 -0.42 11.11 -61.47
CA LYS A 9 -1.80 11.64 -61.58
C LYS A 9 -2.77 10.53 -61.14
N THR A 10 -3.72 10.90 -60.34
CA THR A 10 -5.13 10.51 -60.31
C THR A 10 -5.57 9.25 -61.04
N LYS A 11 -6.34 8.40 -60.33
CA LYS A 11 -7.72 8.00 -60.73
C LYS A 11 -8.34 7.06 -59.68
N THR A 12 -9.38 7.53 -59.03
CA THR A 12 -10.54 6.75 -58.65
C THR A 12 -11.32 6.34 -59.89
N PRO A 13 -12.08 5.24 -59.90
CA PRO A 13 -13.37 5.23 -59.23
C PRO A 13 -13.87 3.86 -58.73
N SER A 14 -14.73 3.94 -57.70
CA SER A 14 -16.05 3.31 -57.61
C SER A 14 -16.20 1.83 -57.93
N SER A 15 -16.59 1.01 -56.98
CA SER A 15 -17.93 0.42 -56.96
C SER A 15 -18.19 -0.47 -55.73
N ALA A 16 -19.36 -0.28 -55.25
CA ALA A 16 -20.09 -0.91 -54.19
C ALA A 16 -20.10 -2.43 -54.21
N LYS A 17 -20.25 -3.00 -53.05
CA LYS A 17 -21.12 -4.11 -52.59
C LYS A 17 -20.32 -4.91 -51.55
N ALA A 18 -20.80 -5.21 -50.47
CA ALA A 18 -21.94 -5.79 -49.90
C ALA A 18 -21.73 -5.95 -48.38
N THR A 19 -22.67 -5.50 -47.68
CA THR A 19 -23.08 -5.84 -46.34
C THR A 19 -22.83 -7.29 -45.95
N GLU A 20 -21.98 -7.53 -44.96
CA GLU A 20 -22.11 -8.73 -44.17
C GLU A 20 -21.97 -8.35 -42.71
N SER A 21 -23.12 -8.25 -42.08
CA SER A 21 -23.35 -7.99 -40.68
C SER A 21 -22.79 -9.14 -39.83
N LYS A 22 -21.68 -8.90 -39.16
CA LYS A 22 -21.16 -9.78 -38.12
C LYS A 22 -22.07 -9.70 -36.91
N PRO A 23 -22.61 -10.80 -36.38
CA PRO A 23 -23.51 -10.75 -35.23
C PRO A 23 -22.77 -10.20 -34.01
N ALA A 24 -23.37 -9.24 -33.40
CA ALA A 24 -22.94 -8.63 -32.15
C ALA A 24 -22.79 -9.72 -31.07
N ARG A 25 -21.57 -9.93 -30.65
CA ARG A 25 -21.24 -10.79 -29.51
C ARG A 25 -21.81 -10.14 -28.25
N ALA A 26 -22.90 -10.73 -27.73
CA ALA A 26 -23.52 -10.30 -26.48
C ALA A 26 -22.47 -10.13 -25.38
N PRO A 27 -22.57 -9.07 -24.55
CA PRO A 27 -21.65 -8.88 -23.43
C PRO A 27 -21.88 -10.02 -22.43
N ARG A 28 -20.87 -10.89 -22.28
CA ARG A 28 -20.82 -11.84 -21.18
C ARG A 28 -20.90 -11.05 -19.89
N ALA A 29 -22.08 -11.10 -19.27
CA ALA A 29 -22.25 -10.61 -17.92
C ALA A 29 -21.21 -11.30 -17.04
N ARG A 30 -20.19 -10.55 -16.64
CA ARG A 30 -19.31 -10.93 -15.53
C ARG A 30 -20.23 -11.07 -14.33
N LYS A 31 -20.51 -12.31 -13.91
CA LYS A 31 -21.00 -12.59 -12.58
C LYS A 31 -20.02 -11.94 -11.61
N VAL A 32 -20.36 -10.76 -11.15
CA VAL A 32 -19.70 -10.16 -9.99
C VAL A 32 -20.09 -11.10 -8.84
N ALA A 33 -19.16 -11.98 -8.49
CA ALA A 33 -19.28 -12.76 -7.26
C ALA A 33 -19.42 -11.71 -6.14
N ALA A 34 -20.51 -11.79 -5.40
CA ALA A 34 -20.72 -10.97 -4.22
C ALA A 34 -19.43 -11.05 -3.38
N PRO A 35 -18.91 -9.93 -2.85
CA PRO A 35 -17.72 -9.97 -2.03
C PRO A 35 -18.01 -10.84 -0.82
N VAL A 36 -17.40 -12.00 -0.75
CA VAL A 36 -17.33 -12.78 0.47
C VAL A 36 -16.72 -11.83 1.49
N GLN A 37 -17.48 -11.41 2.47
CA GLN A 37 -16.99 -10.57 3.56
C GLN A 37 -16.05 -11.42 4.42
N VAL A 38 -14.82 -11.49 3.99
CA VAL A 38 -13.74 -12.12 4.75
C VAL A 38 -13.45 -11.20 5.93
N GLN A 39 -13.73 -11.66 7.12
CA GLN A 39 -13.39 -10.91 8.33
C GLN A 39 -11.87 -10.72 8.36
N ARG A 40 -11.44 -9.47 8.49
CA ARG A 40 -10.01 -9.13 8.53
C ARG A 40 -9.68 -8.48 9.85
N LEU A 41 -8.67 -9.00 10.51
CA LEU A 41 -8.07 -8.38 11.68
C LEU A 41 -6.88 -7.55 11.21
N ARG A 42 -7.01 -6.22 11.25
CA ARG A 42 -5.95 -5.29 10.87
C ARG A 42 -5.20 -4.81 12.09
N ILE A 43 -3.92 -5.10 12.12
CA ILE A 43 -3.00 -4.73 13.18
C ILE A 43 -2.09 -3.62 12.65
N LYS A 44 -2.13 -2.45 13.28
CA LYS A 44 -1.20 -1.34 13.00
C LYS A 44 -0.19 -1.26 14.13
N VAL A 45 1.07 -1.40 13.78
CA VAL A 45 2.19 -1.30 14.72
C VAL A 45 2.94 0.00 14.47
N ARG A 46 3.23 0.75 15.53
CA ARG A 46 3.94 2.03 15.48
C ARG A 46 5.09 2.01 16.47
N ALA A 47 6.23 2.56 16.06
CA ALA A 47 7.36 2.78 16.95
C ALA A 47 8.25 3.91 16.42
N TYR A 48 9.07 4.47 17.30
CA TYR A 48 10.07 5.47 16.92
C TYR A 48 11.30 4.84 16.28
N GLU A 49 11.66 3.63 16.67
CA GLU A 49 12.79 2.90 16.14
C GLU A 49 12.35 1.77 15.21
N HIS A 50 12.91 1.75 14.00
CA HIS A 50 12.56 0.75 12.99
C HIS A 50 13.00 -0.67 13.37
N LYS A 51 14.15 -0.83 14.05
CA LYS A 51 14.69 -2.15 14.45
C LYS A 51 13.77 -2.84 15.45
N VAL A 52 13.32 -2.10 16.47
CA VAL A 52 12.39 -2.62 17.49
C VAL A 52 11.04 -2.93 16.86
N LEU A 53 10.58 -2.06 15.93
CA LEU A 53 9.35 -2.30 15.17
C LEU A 53 9.41 -3.59 14.36
N ASP A 54 10.48 -3.80 13.59
CA ASP A 54 10.61 -4.97 12.72
C ASP A 54 10.78 -6.27 13.53
N ALA A 55 11.44 -6.22 14.70
CA ALA A 55 11.49 -7.35 15.64
C ALA A 55 10.10 -7.71 16.19
N SER A 56 9.32 -6.70 16.58
CA SER A 56 7.95 -6.89 17.07
C SER A 56 7.02 -7.43 15.99
N VAL A 57 7.15 -6.95 14.77
CA VAL A 57 6.41 -7.46 13.60
C VAL A 57 6.72 -8.94 13.37
N LYS A 58 7.98 -9.35 13.45
CA LYS A 58 8.35 -10.78 13.34
C LYS A 58 7.70 -11.63 14.44
N GLN A 59 7.71 -11.18 15.68
CA GLN A 59 7.06 -11.89 16.78
C GLN A 59 5.56 -12.07 16.56
N ILE A 60 4.87 -11.03 16.07
CA ILE A 60 3.45 -11.10 15.73
C ILE A 60 3.21 -12.11 14.61
N LEU A 61 4.03 -12.08 13.56
CA LEU A 61 3.94 -13.02 12.43
C LEU A 61 4.17 -14.47 12.89
N ASP A 62 5.21 -14.71 13.67
CA ASP A 62 5.53 -16.04 14.19
C ASP A 62 4.39 -16.59 15.05
N THR A 63 3.79 -15.73 15.89
CA THR A 63 2.62 -16.12 16.69
C THR A 63 1.43 -16.43 15.82
N ALA A 64 1.11 -15.63 14.82
CA ALA A 64 0.00 -15.86 13.91
C ALA A 64 0.18 -17.16 13.10
N LEU A 65 1.40 -17.44 12.64
CA LEU A 65 1.73 -18.67 11.91
C LEU A 65 1.64 -19.93 12.77
N ARG A 66 1.97 -19.85 14.06
CA ARG A 66 1.81 -20.99 15.00
C ARG A 66 0.37 -21.45 15.15
N TYR A 67 -0.59 -20.58 14.91
CA TYR A 67 -2.02 -20.87 14.98
C TYR A 67 -2.68 -21.00 13.61
N ASP A 68 -1.88 -21.31 12.55
CA ASP A 68 -2.32 -21.52 11.17
C ASP A 68 -3.16 -20.37 10.59
N ALA A 69 -2.93 -19.14 11.04
CA ALA A 69 -3.64 -17.99 10.53
C ALA A 69 -3.09 -17.57 9.16
N LYS A 70 -3.99 -17.20 8.25
CA LYS A 70 -3.61 -16.64 6.96
C LYS A 70 -3.22 -15.17 7.15
N VAL A 71 -1.94 -14.86 6.98
CA VAL A 71 -1.43 -13.51 7.14
C VAL A 71 -1.14 -12.88 5.77
N ALA A 72 -1.69 -11.70 5.53
CA ALA A 72 -1.27 -10.83 4.46
C ALA A 72 -0.14 -9.95 5.00
N GLY A 73 1.07 -10.23 4.57
CA GLY A 73 2.37 -9.79 5.08
C GLY A 73 2.50 -8.36 5.59
N PRO A 74 3.61 -8.04 6.27
CA PRO A 74 3.82 -6.72 6.84
C PRO A 74 3.95 -5.67 5.74
N ILE A 75 2.99 -4.75 5.68
CA ILE A 75 2.97 -3.66 4.71
C ILE A 75 3.59 -2.42 5.35
N PRO A 76 4.70 -1.88 4.81
CA PRO A 76 5.27 -0.65 5.32
C PRO A 76 4.36 0.54 4.95
N LEU A 77 4.01 1.34 5.95
CA LEU A 77 3.34 2.62 5.74
C LEU A 77 4.36 3.75 5.70
N PRO A 78 4.02 4.88 5.08
CA PRO A 78 4.89 6.06 5.08
C PRO A 78 5.27 6.47 6.50
N THR A 79 6.56 6.77 6.71
CA THR A 79 7.07 7.24 8.00
C THR A 79 6.60 8.68 8.22
N GLU A 80 6.00 8.92 9.36
CA GLU A 80 5.60 10.27 9.77
C GLU A 80 6.80 10.99 10.38
N ILE A 81 7.18 12.12 9.77
CA ILE A 81 8.33 12.93 10.23
C ILE A 81 7.80 14.24 10.76
N LYS A 82 8.05 14.51 12.04
CA LYS A 82 7.77 15.81 12.67
C LYS A 82 9.09 16.53 12.91
N LYS A 83 9.21 17.72 12.34
CA LYS A 83 10.40 18.56 12.48
C LYS A 83 10.10 19.73 13.40
N TYR A 84 11.02 19.99 14.31
CA TYR A 84 10.94 21.08 15.27
C TYR A 84 12.18 21.96 15.15
N THR A 85 11.97 23.25 14.93
CA THR A 85 13.04 24.25 14.87
C THR A 85 12.98 25.10 16.11
N VAL A 86 14.03 25.10 16.92
CA VAL A 86 14.14 25.86 18.14
C VAL A 86 15.21 26.93 17.95
N ASN A 87 14.93 28.15 18.41
CA ASN A 87 15.92 29.21 18.38
C ASN A 87 17.03 28.87 19.38
N ARG A 88 18.25 29.05 18.96
CA ARG A 88 19.41 28.97 19.84
C ARG A 88 19.57 30.28 20.60
N SER A 89 20.57 30.40 21.49
CA SER A 89 20.82 31.58 22.25
C SER A 89 20.71 32.89 21.44
N THR A 90 19.99 33.88 21.96
CA THR A 90 19.63 35.12 21.24
C THR A 90 20.72 36.16 21.19
N PHE A 91 21.79 36.03 21.99
CA PHE A 91 22.77 37.10 22.16
C PHE A 91 23.74 37.26 20.98
N ILE A 92 24.44 36.20 20.60
CA ILE A 92 25.45 36.24 19.52
C ILE A 92 24.93 35.60 18.23
N TYR A 93 24.04 34.61 18.37
CA TYR A 93 23.57 33.77 17.25
C TYR A 93 22.08 33.99 16.97
N LYS A 94 21.71 35.22 16.63
CA LYS A 94 20.31 35.58 16.38
C LYS A 94 19.62 34.69 15.36
N ASP A 95 20.35 34.26 14.30
CA ASP A 95 19.81 33.44 13.21
C ASP A 95 20.12 31.97 13.39
N ALA A 96 20.87 31.57 14.43
CA ALA A 96 21.20 30.18 14.69
C ALA A 96 19.99 29.44 15.27
N ARG A 97 19.69 28.27 14.68
CA ARG A 97 18.56 27.43 15.06
C ARG A 97 19.02 26.00 15.23
N GLU A 98 18.41 25.33 16.22
CA GLU A 98 18.57 23.89 16.42
C GLU A 98 17.36 23.19 15.80
N GLN A 99 17.63 22.14 15.04
CA GLN A 99 16.59 21.39 14.38
C GLN A 99 16.53 19.98 14.96
N PHE A 100 15.35 19.63 15.46
CA PHE A 100 15.04 18.31 15.99
C PHE A 100 14.00 17.65 15.08
N GLU A 101 14.10 16.34 14.95
CA GLU A 101 13.10 15.57 14.23
C GLU A 101 12.66 14.34 15.01
N MET A 102 11.40 14.00 14.88
CA MET A 102 10.82 12.79 15.42
C MET A 102 10.25 11.98 14.26
N ARG A 103 10.70 10.74 14.14
CA ARG A 103 10.25 9.81 13.10
C ARG A 103 9.39 8.73 13.73
N VAL A 104 8.19 8.54 13.21
CA VAL A 104 7.28 7.46 13.60
C VAL A 104 7.17 6.47 12.45
N HIS A 105 7.72 5.28 12.65
CA HIS A 105 7.62 4.17 11.70
C HIS A 105 6.32 3.42 11.94
N LYS A 106 5.68 2.98 10.84
CA LYS A 106 4.39 2.30 10.89
C LYS A 106 4.42 1.05 10.01
N ARG A 107 3.81 -0.03 10.51
CA ARG A 107 3.59 -1.28 9.75
C ARG A 107 2.14 -1.71 9.92
N VAL A 108 1.60 -2.34 8.89
CA VAL A 108 0.27 -2.95 8.92
C VAL A 108 0.39 -4.42 8.59
N ILE A 109 -0.30 -5.23 9.37
CA ILE A 109 -0.43 -6.67 9.18
C ILE A 109 -1.92 -6.95 9.13
N ASP A 110 -2.39 -7.61 8.09
CA ASP A 110 -3.77 -8.04 7.97
C ASP A 110 -3.82 -9.57 8.17
N ILE A 111 -4.62 -10.03 9.12
CA ILE A 111 -4.88 -11.44 9.36
C ILE A 111 -6.27 -11.74 8.78
N LEU A 112 -6.34 -12.71 7.89
CA LEU A 112 -7.56 -13.15 7.25
C LEU A 112 -8.18 -14.27 8.08
N ASP A 113 -9.50 -14.20 8.30
CA ASP A 113 -10.28 -15.20 9.05
C ASP A 113 -9.65 -15.55 10.41
N PRO A 114 -9.50 -14.55 11.33
CA PRO A 114 -8.84 -14.81 12.62
C PRO A 114 -9.66 -15.77 13.48
N SER A 115 -9.05 -16.89 13.90
CA SER A 115 -9.66 -17.74 14.91
C SER A 115 -9.60 -17.07 16.29
N PRO A 116 -10.53 -17.39 17.22
CA PRO A 116 -10.51 -16.80 18.56
C PRO A 116 -9.20 -17.07 19.29
N LYS A 117 -8.58 -18.24 19.06
CA LYS A 117 -7.28 -18.60 19.64
C LYS A 117 -6.15 -17.65 19.19
N VAL A 118 -6.18 -17.19 17.93
CA VAL A 118 -5.21 -16.21 17.41
C VAL A 118 -5.36 -14.87 18.13
N ILE A 119 -6.60 -14.42 18.35
CA ILE A 119 -6.88 -13.15 19.02
C ILE A 119 -6.37 -13.19 20.47
N GLU A 120 -6.65 -14.28 21.20
CA GLU A 120 -6.15 -14.48 22.57
C GLU A 120 -4.62 -14.52 22.63
N ALA A 121 -3.99 -15.25 21.70
CA ALA A 121 -2.53 -15.33 21.63
C ALA A 121 -1.88 -13.98 21.34
N LEU A 122 -2.49 -13.16 20.46
CA LEU A 122 -2.00 -11.82 20.14
C LEU A 122 -2.21 -10.84 21.32
N THR A 123 -3.28 -10.99 22.08
CA THR A 123 -3.53 -10.16 23.27
C THR A 123 -2.52 -10.45 24.38
N ASN A 124 -2.12 -11.71 24.53
CA ASN A 124 -1.15 -12.14 25.54
C ASN A 124 0.32 -11.97 25.10
N LEU A 125 0.56 -11.41 23.90
CA LEU A 125 1.91 -11.22 23.40
C LEU A 125 2.62 -10.10 24.15
N SER A 126 3.75 -10.42 24.78
CA SER A 126 4.62 -9.40 25.39
C SER A 126 5.49 -8.74 24.32
N LEU A 127 5.35 -7.44 24.17
CA LEU A 127 6.11 -6.64 23.20
C LEU A 127 7.13 -5.76 23.91
N PRO A 128 8.22 -5.40 23.24
CA PRO A 128 9.20 -4.49 23.80
C PRO A 128 8.59 -3.10 24.03
N SER A 129 9.12 -2.40 25.03
CA SER A 129 8.71 -1.03 25.31
C SER A 129 8.99 -0.11 24.11
N GLY A 130 8.13 0.87 23.88
CA GLY A 130 8.25 1.80 22.74
C GLY A 130 7.46 1.39 21.48
N VAL A 131 6.77 0.25 21.51
CA VAL A 131 5.89 -0.19 20.43
C VAL A 131 4.44 -0.01 20.85
N THR A 132 3.67 0.66 20.00
CA THR A 132 2.22 0.83 20.17
C THR A 132 1.49 0.01 19.11
N ILE A 133 0.48 -0.73 19.52
CA ILE A 133 -0.36 -1.55 18.64
C ILE A 133 -1.79 -1.05 18.67
N ASP A 134 -2.34 -0.86 17.48
CA ASP A 134 -3.77 -0.60 17.26
C ASP A 134 -4.36 -1.80 16.52
N VAL A 135 -5.35 -2.46 17.08
CA VAL A 135 -6.05 -3.59 16.47
C VAL A 135 -7.45 -3.16 16.07
N LYS A 136 -7.83 -3.44 14.81
CA LYS A 136 -9.16 -3.15 14.27
C LYS A 136 -9.66 -4.34 13.48
N MET A 137 -10.93 -4.70 13.66
CA MET A 137 -11.64 -5.60 12.75
C MET A 137 -12.18 -4.78 11.58
N ALA A 138 -11.97 -5.26 10.37
CA ALA A 138 -12.37 -4.60 9.11
C ALA A 138 -13.15 -5.57 8.23
#